data_ddb08b08929c739b6e78a01fd596bac9
#
_entry.id   ddb08b08929c739b6e78a01fd596bac9
#
_cell.length_a   1.000
_cell.length_b   1.000
_cell.length_c   1.000
_cell.angle_alpha   90.00
_cell.angle_beta   90.00
_cell.angle_gamma   90.00
#
_symmetry.space_group_name_H-M   'P 1'
#
loop_
_entity.id
_entity.type
_entity.pdbx_description
1 polymer ?
#
loop_
_entity_poly.entity_id
_entity_poly.type
_entity_poly.pdbx_seq_one_letter_code
_entity_poly.pdbx_strand_id
1 'polypeptide(L)'
;MKRDCFSSRIGYVLAAAGSAVGLGNIWRFPYLTAKYGGGIFLLTYLILVLTFGYSLLIAENCIGRMTGKGPIGAFRDLCAGKTSFLGAVRIGGWLNSIAPIIIVPYYCVIGGWVTKYCVAMLTTPISAFHKDATVLVDGALKDASTYYFTNFITSTWEPILYFCIFAAILILVVGMGVEKGIERFNKILMPLLVLMCIGICIYCCFLPNAGEGLRYYLYPDSSKFSYMTVVAAMGQLFFSLSIAMGIMVTYGSYMRQEDNLVGNVNQVEIFDTGVAFLAGLMIIPAVVSFGGKEAAEAAGPGLVFCTMPKVFASFSGGRIIAIIFFLLVLFAAATSAISLLETNVQTIGQELKLSRKRAIVLGFVEIIVVGIVTILGYSLLSNVHPLAFIERYKGMDILDTLDFLANNIIMPLGAILTTILVTSVIGLERFCKEVDPTGTKWKRRGIFQFCVCVIVIPCLLIVLLNSIGVLK
;
A
#
# COMPACT_ATOMS: atom_id res chain seq x y z
N MET A 1 23.78 -15.77 13.82
CA MET A 1 23.75 -14.95 12.59
C MET A 1 23.92 -13.49 12.98
N LYS A 2 24.72 -12.71 12.23
CA LYS A 2 24.81 -11.26 12.43
C LYS A 2 23.44 -10.66 12.12
N ARG A 3 22.90 -9.84 13.03
CA ARG A 3 21.60 -9.21 12.87
C ARG A 3 21.71 -8.20 11.71
N ASP A 4 20.81 -8.25 10.73
CA ASP A 4 20.70 -7.23 9.71
C ASP A 4 20.25 -5.91 10.38
N CYS A 5 20.90 -4.80 10.02
CA CYS A 5 20.58 -3.48 10.54
C CYS A 5 20.68 -2.45 9.43
N PHE A 6 19.91 -1.37 9.52
CA PHE A 6 20.11 -0.20 8.68
C PHE A 6 21.43 0.48 9.04
N SER A 7 22.13 0.99 8.01
CA SER A 7 23.42 1.66 8.21
C SER A 7 23.26 3.05 8.85
N SER A 8 22.11 3.68 8.63
CA SER A 8 21.84 5.05 9.08
C SER A 8 20.37 5.28 9.38
N ARG A 9 20.09 6.30 10.22
CA ARG A 9 18.73 6.79 10.51
C ARG A 9 17.97 7.16 9.22
N ILE A 10 18.60 7.89 8.32
CA ILE A 10 18.01 8.29 7.03
C ILE A 10 17.71 7.05 6.18
N GLY A 11 18.57 6.03 6.21
CA GLY A 11 18.37 4.78 5.53
C GLY A 11 17.09 4.06 5.99
N TYR A 12 16.90 3.97 7.32
CA TYR A 12 15.66 3.44 7.88
C TYR A 12 14.44 4.26 7.43
N VAL A 13 14.48 5.60 7.60
CA VAL A 13 13.34 6.47 7.28
C VAL A 13 12.95 6.35 5.81
N LEU A 14 13.92 6.39 4.89
CA LEU A 14 13.63 6.28 3.46
C LEU A 14 13.18 4.87 3.05
N ALA A 15 13.65 3.82 3.70
CA ALA A 15 13.18 2.47 3.46
C ALA A 15 11.74 2.28 3.97
N ALA A 16 11.44 2.74 5.20
CA ALA A 16 10.09 2.67 5.78
C ALA A 16 9.11 3.58 5.04
N ALA A 17 9.52 4.80 4.66
CA ALA A 17 8.73 5.68 3.81
C ALA A 17 8.52 5.08 2.41
N GLY A 18 9.53 4.43 1.81
CA GLY A 18 9.41 3.73 0.53
C GLY A 18 8.49 2.51 0.60
N SER A 19 8.38 1.89 1.77
CA SER A 19 7.35 0.87 2.00
C SER A 19 5.94 1.46 2.06
N ALA A 20 5.78 2.56 2.78
CA ALA A 20 4.50 3.23 2.96
C ALA A 20 4.04 3.89 1.65
N VAL A 21 4.93 4.61 0.97
CA VAL A 21 4.64 5.27 -0.32
C VAL A 21 4.61 4.25 -1.46
N GLY A 22 3.41 3.82 -1.83
CA GLY A 22 3.21 2.79 -2.83
C GLY A 22 2.02 3.06 -3.77
N LEU A 23 1.52 1.99 -4.36
CA LEU A 23 0.29 2.04 -5.18
C LEU A 23 -0.91 2.58 -4.38
N GLY A 24 -0.90 2.39 -3.07
CA GLY A 24 -1.92 2.93 -2.16
C GLY A 24 -2.07 4.43 -2.25
N ASN A 25 -0.96 5.16 -2.30
CA ASN A 25 -0.95 6.62 -2.35
C ASN A 25 -1.27 7.16 -3.73
N ILE A 26 -0.73 6.53 -4.80
CA ILE A 26 -0.81 7.08 -6.16
C ILE A 26 -2.04 6.55 -6.90
N TRP A 27 -2.49 5.35 -6.59
CA TRP A 27 -3.61 4.71 -7.28
C TRP A 27 -4.90 4.75 -6.44
N ARG A 28 -4.85 4.13 -5.23
CA ARG A 28 -6.06 3.90 -4.42
C ARG A 28 -6.57 5.18 -3.75
N PHE A 29 -5.68 5.98 -3.17
CA PHE A 29 -6.04 7.19 -2.45
C PHE A 29 -6.79 8.22 -3.32
N PRO A 30 -6.34 8.58 -4.55
CA PRO A 30 -7.05 9.56 -5.36
C PRO A 30 -8.46 9.13 -5.74
N TYR A 31 -8.67 7.87 -6.16
CA TYR A 31 -10.02 7.44 -6.53
C TYR A 31 -10.95 7.32 -5.31
N LEU A 32 -10.46 6.88 -4.15
CA LEU A 32 -11.27 6.87 -2.93
C LEU A 32 -11.62 8.31 -2.50
N THR A 33 -10.67 9.22 -2.61
CA THR A 33 -10.91 10.64 -2.32
C THR A 33 -12.00 11.19 -3.24
N ALA A 34 -11.91 10.93 -4.53
CA ALA A 34 -12.93 11.35 -5.49
C ALA A 34 -14.30 10.72 -5.21
N LYS A 35 -14.34 9.42 -4.91
CA LYS A 35 -15.58 8.67 -4.67
C LYS A 35 -16.28 9.05 -3.37
N TYR A 36 -15.54 9.38 -2.31
CA TYR A 36 -16.08 9.60 -0.97
C TYR A 36 -16.07 11.05 -0.51
N GLY A 37 -16.21 11.99 -1.45
CA GLY A 37 -16.53 13.39 -1.19
C GLY A 37 -15.37 14.38 -1.24
N GLY A 38 -14.24 14.03 -1.88
CA GLY A 38 -13.14 14.97 -2.12
C GLY A 38 -12.48 15.44 -0.83
N GLY A 39 -12.56 16.76 -0.56
CA GLY A 39 -11.90 17.38 0.59
C GLY A 39 -12.36 16.85 1.95
N ILE A 40 -13.60 16.38 2.11
CA ILE A 40 -14.05 15.80 3.37
C ILE A 40 -13.42 14.42 3.63
N PHE A 41 -13.18 13.63 2.57
CA PHE A 41 -12.40 12.39 2.69
C PHE A 41 -10.95 12.70 3.05
N LEU A 42 -10.32 13.69 2.40
CA LEU A 42 -8.97 14.13 2.72
C LEU A 42 -8.83 14.53 4.18
N LEU A 43 -9.76 15.37 4.68
CA LEU A 43 -9.76 15.80 6.09
C LEU A 43 -9.89 14.60 7.05
N THR A 44 -10.84 13.70 6.76
CA THR A 44 -11.05 12.48 7.55
C THR A 44 -9.79 11.61 7.55
N TYR A 45 -9.17 11.42 6.39
CA TYR A 45 -7.93 10.65 6.26
C TYR A 45 -6.79 11.28 7.07
N LEU A 46 -6.60 12.60 6.99
CA LEU A 46 -5.56 13.30 7.76
C LEU A 46 -5.74 13.14 9.26
N ILE A 47 -6.97 13.26 9.77
CA ILE A 47 -7.26 13.04 11.19
C ILE A 47 -6.91 11.60 11.58
N LEU A 48 -7.30 10.62 10.79
CA LEU A 48 -7.03 9.21 11.07
C LEU A 48 -5.54 8.87 10.99
N VAL A 49 -4.79 9.45 10.05
CA VAL A 49 -3.33 9.26 9.98
C VAL A 49 -2.65 9.79 11.24
N LEU A 50 -2.96 11.03 11.63
CA LEU A 50 -2.32 11.71 12.77
C LEU A 50 -2.65 11.08 14.14
N THR A 51 -3.70 10.26 14.20
CA THR A 51 -4.17 9.62 15.44
C THR A 51 -3.99 8.11 15.39
N PHE A 52 -4.85 7.45 14.65
CA PHE A 52 -4.92 6.00 14.54
C PHE A 52 -3.68 5.41 13.82
N GLY A 53 -3.33 5.93 12.65
CA GLY A 53 -2.20 5.45 11.85
C GLY A 53 -0.87 5.61 12.58
N TYR A 54 -0.66 6.80 13.13
CA TYR A 54 0.51 7.09 13.99
C TYR A 54 0.64 6.10 15.15
N SER A 55 -0.48 5.79 15.80
CA SER A 55 -0.47 4.90 16.96
C SER A 55 -0.05 3.48 16.60
N LEU A 56 -0.54 2.95 15.49
CA LEU A 56 -0.16 1.62 15.01
C LEU A 56 1.27 1.60 14.46
N LEU A 57 1.74 2.65 13.78
CA LEU A 57 3.14 2.76 13.36
C LEU A 57 4.09 2.70 14.55
N ILE A 58 3.81 3.46 15.62
CA ILE A 58 4.60 3.40 16.87
C ILE A 58 4.56 1.99 17.46
N ALA A 59 3.37 1.36 17.51
CA ALA A 59 3.19 0.03 18.07
C ALA A 59 4.06 -1.01 17.37
N GLU A 60 3.96 -1.11 16.05
CA GLU A 60 4.66 -2.13 15.27
C GLU A 60 6.18 -1.92 15.26
N ASN A 61 6.64 -0.69 15.05
CA ASN A 61 8.08 -0.39 15.08
C ASN A 61 8.71 -0.67 16.45
N CYS A 62 8.00 -0.34 17.54
CA CYS A 62 8.46 -0.62 18.89
C CYS A 62 8.53 -2.12 19.17
N ILE A 63 7.50 -2.91 18.78
CA ILE A 63 7.50 -4.38 18.92
C ILE A 63 8.72 -5.00 18.21
N GLY A 64 8.99 -4.55 16.98
CA GLY A 64 10.14 -5.00 16.22
C GLY A 64 11.46 -4.65 16.92
N ARG A 65 11.64 -3.40 17.37
CA ARG A 65 12.84 -2.92 18.05
C ARG A 65 13.09 -3.64 19.37
N MET A 66 12.04 -3.82 20.20
CA MET A 66 12.11 -4.53 21.48
C MET A 66 12.66 -5.96 21.36
N THR A 67 12.25 -6.66 20.31
CA THR A 67 12.52 -8.09 20.16
C THR A 67 13.67 -8.40 19.21
N GLY A 68 13.93 -7.51 18.26
CA GLY A 68 14.90 -7.76 17.18
C GLY A 68 14.51 -8.89 16.26
N LYS A 69 13.21 -9.23 16.20
CA LYS A 69 12.67 -10.35 15.44
C LYS A 69 11.53 -9.87 14.53
N GLY A 70 11.25 -10.66 13.49
CA GLY A 70 10.06 -10.48 12.66
C GLY A 70 8.78 -10.79 13.43
N PRO A 71 7.60 -10.59 12.80
CA PRO A 71 6.32 -10.59 13.52
C PRO A 71 6.05 -11.85 14.33
N ILE A 72 6.22 -13.04 13.74
CA ILE A 72 5.96 -14.32 14.45
C ILE A 72 6.86 -14.46 15.67
N GLY A 73 8.17 -14.22 15.49
CA GLY A 73 9.15 -14.31 16.56
C GLY A 73 8.89 -13.28 17.66
N ALA A 74 8.56 -12.06 17.30
CA ALA A 74 8.25 -10.98 18.22
C ALA A 74 7.04 -11.29 19.11
N PHE A 75 5.93 -11.68 18.49
CA PHE A 75 4.71 -12.03 19.23
C PHE A 75 4.93 -13.27 20.12
N ARG A 76 5.63 -14.28 19.62
CA ARG A 76 5.96 -15.51 20.39
C ARG A 76 6.75 -15.17 21.67
N ASP A 77 7.79 -14.34 21.54
CA ASP A 77 8.63 -13.98 22.68
C ASP A 77 7.90 -13.11 23.71
N LEU A 78 7.12 -12.11 23.23
CA LEU A 78 6.37 -11.22 24.12
C LEU A 78 5.21 -11.92 24.83
N CYS A 79 4.62 -12.96 24.23
CA CYS A 79 3.60 -13.78 24.85
C CYS A 79 4.16 -14.95 25.66
N ALA A 80 5.49 -15.13 25.74
CA ALA A 80 6.11 -16.22 26.47
C ALA A 80 5.71 -16.19 27.97
N GLY A 81 5.32 -17.34 28.52
CA GLY A 81 4.85 -17.47 29.91
C GLY A 81 3.41 -16.93 30.15
N LYS A 82 2.72 -16.40 29.14
CA LYS A 82 1.31 -16.06 29.25
C LYS A 82 0.43 -17.27 28.92
N THR A 83 -0.60 -17.47 29.71
CA THR A 83 -1.58 -18.54 29.55
C THR A 83 -2.94 -17.97 29.13
N SER A 84 -3.87 -18.86 28.71
CA SER A 84 -5.24 -18.46 28.34
C SER A 84 -5.29 -17.50 27.14
N PHE A 85 -6.21 -16.57 27.12
CA PHE A 85 -6.45 -15.61 26.02
C PHE A 85 -5.21 -14.79 25.68
N LEU A 86 -4.45 -14.33 26.69
CA LEU A 86 -3.24 -13.53 26.43
C LEU A 86 -2.13 -14.35 25.72
N GLY A 87 -2.07 -15.66 25.94
CA GLY A 87 -1.20 -16.55 25.19
C GLY A 87 -1.64 -16.75 23.73
N ALA A 88 -2.95 -16.68 23.46
CA ALA A 88 -3.50 -16.78 22.10
C ALA A 88 -3.16 -15.56 21.23
N VAL A 89 -2.85 -14.40 21.81
CA VAL A 89 -2.43 -13.19 21.08
C VAL A 89 -1.22 -13.42 20.17
N ARG A 90 -0.40 -14.45 20.46
CA ARG A 90 0.70 -14.90 19.57
C ARG A 90 0.26 -15.17 18.12
N ILE A 91 -1.03 -15.47 17.87
CA ILE A 91 -1.60 -15.66 16.54
C ILE A 91 -1.48 -14.37 15.72
N GLY A 92 -1.48 -13.20 16.36
CA GLY A 92 -1.27 -11.91 15.69
C GLY A 92 0.03 -11.84 14.89
N GLY A 93 1.11 -12.49 15.36
CA GLY A 93 2.35 -12.60 14.61
C GLY A 93 2.20 -13.37 13.29
N TRP A 94 1.40 -14.44 13.28
CA TRP A 94 1.08 -15.20 12.08
C TRP A 94 0.21 -14.37 11.11
N LEU A 95 -0.83 -13.68 11.60
CA LEU A 95 -1.68 -12.84 10.76
C LEU A 95 -0.87 -11.72 10.09
N ASN A 96 -0.02 -11.02 10.85
CA ASN A 96 0.87 -9.99 10.32
C ASN A 96 1.90 -10.55 9.31
N SER A 97 2.22 -11.83 9.36
CA SER A 97 3.15 -12.47 8.42
C SER A 97 2.46 -13.08 7.21
N ILE A 98 1.22 -13.54 7.35
CA ILE A 98 0.42 -14.11 6.25
C ILE A 98 -0.04 -12.99 5.30
N ALA A 99 -0.35 -11.79 5.81
CA ALA A 99 -0.77 -10.67 4.99
C ALA A 99 0.23 -10.38 3.84
N PRO A 100 1.54 -10.15 4.07
CA PRO A 100 2.47 -9.91 2.99
C PRO A 100 2.69 -11.13 2.07
N ILE A 101 2.55 -12.36 2.57
CA ILE A 101 2.61 -13.58 1.75
C ILE A 101 1.46 -13.59 0.72
N ILE A 102 0.27 -13.15 1.11
CA ILE A 102 -0.87 -13.05 0.17
C ILE A 102 -0.71 -11.84 -0.75
N ILE A 103 -0.23 -10.71 -0.23
CA ILE A 103 -0.20 -9.43 -0.96
C ILE A 103 0.88 -9.43 -2.04
N VAL A 104 2.11 -9.87 -1.74
CA VAL A 104 3.23 -9.68 -2.66
C VAL A 104 3.05 -10.31 -4.04
N PRO A 105 2.44 -11.50 -4.21
CA PRO A 105 2.20 -12.08 -5.53
C PRO A 105 1.29 -11.22 -6.42
N TYR A 106 0.09 -10.85 -5.93
CA TYR A 106 -0.82 -10.04 -6.73
C TYR A 106 -0.32 -8.60 -6.90
N TYR A 107 0.42 -8.08 -5.92
CA TYR A 107 1.08 -6.77 -6.03
C TYR A 107 2.15 -6.78 -7.15
N CYS A 108 2.86 -7.89 -7.33
CA CYS A 108 3.78 -8.08 -8.46
C CYS A 108 3.04 -8.16 -9.80
N VAL A 109 1.82 -8.71 -9.84
CA VAL A 109 0.98 -8.68 -11.06
C VAL A 109 0.66 -7.26 -11.45
N ILE A 110 0.19 -6.44 -10.50
CA ILE A 110 -0.09 -5.01 -10.74
C ILE A 110 1.21 -4.25 -11.10
N GLY A 111 2.33 -4.58 -10.46
CA GLY A 111 3.66 -4.06 -10.82
C GLY A 111 4.06 -4.39 -12.26
N GLY A 112 3.70 -5.58 -12.73
CA GLY A 112 3.83 -5.99 -14.14
C GLY A 112 2.98 -5.12 -15.07
N TRP A 113 1.72 -4.82 -14.70
CA TRP A 113 0.87 -3.90 -15.48
C TRP A 113 1.49 -2.51 -15.59
N VAL A 114 2.01 -1.98 -14.48
CA VAL A 114 2.72 -0.69 -14.48
C VAL A 114 3.95 -0.74 -15.38
N THR A 115 4.72 -1.82 -15.34
CA THR A 115 5.90 -2.02 -16.19
C THR A 115 5.52 -2.02 -17.68
N LYS A 116 4.42 -2.70 -18.04
CA LYS A 116 3.85 -2.65 -19.40
C LYS A 116 3.51 -1.24 -19.83
N TYR A 117 2.86 -0.45 -18.96
CA TYR A 117 2.48 0.92 -19.28
C TYR A 117 3.69 1.86 -19.37
N CYS A 118 4.76 1.66 -18.60
CA CYS A 118 6.02 2.38 -18.81
C CYS A 118 6.56 2.15 -20.22
N VAL A 119 6.57 0.90 -20.69
CA VAL A 119 6.99 0.57 -22.04
C VAL A 119 6.04 1.14 -23.09
N ALA A 120 4.72 1.04 -22.86
CA ALA A 120 3.70 1.56 -23.79
C ALA A 120 3.82 3.07 -24.00
N MET A 121 4.04 3.86 -22.95
CA MET A 121 4.21 5.33 -23.09
C MET A 121 5.47 5.71 -23.88
N LEU A 122 6.48 4.85 -23.87
CA LEU A 122 7.71 5.05 -24.68
C LEU A 122 7.52 4.62 -26.14
N THR A 123 6.82 3.54 -26.39
CA THR A 123 6.75 2.88 -27.71
C THR A 123 5.50 3.18 -28.51
N THR A 124 4.35 3.44 -27.83
CA THR A 124 3.06 3.68 -28.47
C THR A 124 2.81 5.20 -28.57
N PRO A 125 2.33 5.71 -29.70
CA PRO A 125 1.92 7.11 -29.79
C PRO A 125 0.82 7.44 -28.79
N ILE A 126 0.95 8.57 -28.07
CA ILE A 126 -0.03 8.95 -27.03
C ILE A 126 -1.44 9.17 -27.61
N SER A 127 -1.54 9.53 -28.90
CA SER A 127 -2.82 9.68 -29.61
C SER A 127 -3.66 8.41 -29.65
N ALA A 128 -3.03 7.23 -29.55
CA ALA A 128 -3.75 5.95 -29.45
C ALA A 128 -4.60 5.83 -28.17
N PHE A 129 -4.33 6.65 -27.16
CA PHE A 129 -5.08 6.72 -25.91
C PHE A 129 -6.02 7.93 -25.84
N HIS A 130 -6.18 8.72 -26.93
CA HIS A 130 -7.06 9.88 -26.90
C HIS A 130 -8.50 9.48 -26.58
N LYS A 131 -9.26 10.38 -25.94
CA LYS A 131 -10.65 10.12 -25.50
C LYS A 131 -11.59 9.67 -26.63
N ASP A 132 -11.35 10.18 -27.84
CA ASP A 132 -12.14 9.86 -29.04
C ASP A 132 -11.55 8.67 -29.84
N ALA A 133 -10.41 8.10 -29.35
CA ALA A 133 -9.82 6.94 -30.01
C ALA A 133 -10.66 5.69 -29.73
N THR A 134 -11.10 5.06 -30.80
CA THR A 134 -11.88 3.81 -30.76
C THR A 134 -11.22 2.73 -31.59
N VAL A 135 -11.45 1.49 -31.21
CA VAL A 135 -11.00 0.29 -31.93
C VAL A 135 -12.21 -0.54 -32.30
N LEU A 136 -12.28 -1.00 -33.53
CA LEU A 136 -13.34 -1.90 -33.97
C LEU A 136 -13.00 -3.33 -33.52
N VAL A 137 -13.84 -3.89 -32.65
CA VAL A 137 -13.65 -5.24 -32.09
C VAL A 137 -14.98 -5.97 -32.20
N ASP A 138 -14.99 -7.09 -32.91
CA ASP A 138 -16.19 -7.92 -33.12
C ASP A 138 -17.39 -7.14 -33.68
N GLY A 139 -17.13 -6.15 -34.57
CA GLY A 139 -18.15 -5.30 -35.17
C GLY A 139 -18.67 -4.15 -34.30
N ALA A 140 -18.15 -3.99 -33.07
CA ALA A 140 -18.48 -2.89 -32.15
C ALA A 140 -17.30 -1.94 -31.95
N LEU A 141 -17.57 -0.63 -31.88
CA LEU A 141 -16.57 0.37 -31.52
C LEU A 141 -16.39 0.36 -30.01
N LYS A 142 -15.16 0.03 -29.56
CA LYS A 142 -14.76 0.06 -28.14
C LYS A 142 -13.78 1.21 -27.90
N ASP A 143 -13.81 1.76 -26.69
CA ASP A 143 -12.84 2.74 -26.24
C ASP A 143 -11.42 2.16 -26.28
N ALA A 144 -10.51 2.82 -26.98
CA ALA A 144 -9.17 2.31 -27.25
C ALA A 144 -8.34 2.10 -25.98
N SER A 145 -8.41 3.02 -25.03
CA SER A 145 -7.62 2.92 -23.77
C SER A 145 -8.12 1.77 -22.88
N THR A 146 -9.42 1.62 -22.73
CA THR A 146 -10.03 0.53 -21.98
C THR A 146 -9.77 -0.82 -22.66
N TYR A 147 -9.87 -0.87 -23.99
CA TYR A 147 -9.57 -2.07 -24.77
C TYR A 147 -8.10 -2.47 -24.65
N TYR A 148 -7.18 -1.50 -24.72
CA TYR A 148 -5.75 -1.74 -24.57
C TYR A 148 -5.43 -2.45 -23.24
N PHE A 149 -6.00 -1.95 -22.14
CA PHE A 149 -5.83 -2.55 -20.82
C PHE A 149 -6.49 -3.93 -20.72
N THR A 150 -7.76 -4.03 -21.12
CA THR A 150 -8.51 -5.30 -21.03
C THR A 150 -7.87 -6.39 -21.88
N ASN A 151 -7.49 -6.07 -23.13
CA ASN A 151 -6.81 -7.01 -24.01
C ASN A 151 -5.47 -7.49 -23.46
N PHE A 152 -4.72 -6.58 -22.81
CA PHE A 152 -3.47 -6.93 -22.14
C PHE A 152 -3.70 -7.90 -20.97
N ILE A 153 -4.58 -7.58 -20.02
CA ILE A 153 -4.78 -8.42 -18.83
C ILE A 153 -5.43 -9.77 -19.13
N THR A 154 -6.24 -9.86 -20.19
CA THR A 154 -6.89 -11.11 -20.62
C THR A 154 -5.98 -11.99 -21.51
N SER A 155 -4.87 -11.44 -21.99
CA SER A 155 -3.85 -12.25 -22.68
C SER A 155 -3.09 -13.11 -21.65
N THR A 156 -2.59 -14.29 -22.12
CA THR A 156 -1.93 -15.22 -21.19
C THR A 156 -0.45 -14.89 -20.99
N TRP A 157 0.29 -14.65 -22.06
CA TRP A 157 1.76 -14.59 -22.01
C TRP A 157 2.32 -13.21 -21.72
N GLU A 158 1.68 -12.18 -22.22
CA GLU A 158 2.19 -10.82 -22.08
C GLU A 158 2.20 -10.33 -20.62
N PRO A 159 1.12 -10.51 -19.83
CA PRO A 159 1.14 -10.19 -18.40
C PRO A 159 2.18 -11.00 -17.62
N ILE A 160 2.39 -12.28 -17.95
CA ILE A 160 3.41 -13.12 -17.31
C ILE A 160 4.81 -12.54 -17.56
N LEU A 161 5.10 -12.12 -18.79
CA LEU A 161 6.40 -11.52 -19.11
C LEU A 161 6.70 -10.29 -18.26
N TYR A 162 5.77 -9.31 -18.21
CA TYR A 162 5.97 -8.08 -17.44
C TYR A 162 5.96 -8.32 -15.92
N PHE A 163 5.16 -9.27 -15.45
CA PHE A 163 5.21 -9.75 -14.07
C PHE A 163 6.59 -10.31 -13.72
N CYS A 164 7.16 -11.19 -14.56
CA CYS A 164 8.48 -11.75 -14.33
C CYS A 164 9.58 -10.68 -14.33
N ILE A 165 9.48 -9.68 -15.21
CA ILE A 165 10.43 -8.56 -15.24
C ILE A 165 10.38 -7.79 -13.92
N PHE A 166 9.16 -7.45 -13.44
CA PHE A 166 8.98 -6.74 -12.17
C PHE A 166 9.48 -7.57 -10.98
N ALA A 167 9.10 -8.84 -10.89
CA ALA A 167 9.53 -9.76 -9.83
C ALA A 167 11.07 -9.94 -9.81
N ALA A 168 11.72 -10.01 -10.98
CA ALA A 168 13.18 -10.10 -11.07
C ALA A 168 13.88 -8.87 -10.45
N ILE A 169 13.35 -7.65 -10.66
CA ILE A 169 13.88 -6.43 -10.03
C ILE A 169 13.85 -6.56 -8.51
N LEU A 170 12.70 -7.01 -7.94
CA LEU A 170 12.55 -7.14 -6.49
C LEU A 170 13.56 -8.13 -5.90
N ILE A 171 13.72 -9.29 -6.55
CA ILE A 171 14.64 -10.33 -6.08
C ILE A 171 16.09 -9.86 -6.11
N LEU A 172 16.48 -9.15 -7.16
CA LEU A 172 17.82 -8.59 -7.25
C LEU A 172 18.09 -7.62 -6.09
N VAL A 173 17.16 -6.73 -5.79
CA VAL A 173 17.31 -5.75 -4.71
C VAL A 173 17.31 -6.42 -3.33
N VAL A 174 16.35 -7.30 -3.04
CA VAL A 174 16.28 -8.03 -1.75
C VAL A 174 17.47 -8.98 -1.59
N GLY A 175 17.93 -9.58 -2.72
CA GLY A 175 19.12 -10.44 -2.76
C GLY A 175 20.41 -9.75 -2.34
N MET A 176 20.55 -8.45 -2.59
CA MET A 176 21.68 -7.65 -2.14
C MET A 176 21.68 -7.34 -0.63
N GLY A 177 20.58 -7.65 0.07
CA GLY A 177 20.44 -7.46 1.51
C GLY A 177 19.88 -6.08 1.91
N VAL A 178 19.76 -5.88 3.23
CA VAL A 178 19.09 -4.68 3.78
C VAL A 178 19.89 -3.41 3.45
N GLU A 179 21.17 -3.36 3.79
CA GLU A 179 22.01 -2.17 3.63
C GLU A 179 22.32 -1.86 2.16
N LYS A 180 22.85 -2.85 1.42
CA LYS A 180 23.33 -2.63 0.04
C LYS A 180 22.21 -2.66 -1.00
N GLY A 181 21.11 -3.35 -0.71
CA GLY A 181 19.93 -3.46 -1.56
C GLY A 181 18.86 -2.46 -1.16
N ILE A 182 18.08 -2.79 -0.15
CA ILE A 182 16.86 -2.06 0.23
C ILE A 182 17.15 -0.60 0.57
N GLU A 183 18.11 -0.36 1.47
CA GLU A 183 18.45 1.00 1.93
C GLU A 183 18.99 1.86 0.79
N ARG A 184 19.94 1.33 0.00
CA ARG A 184 20.54 2.07 -1.11
C ARG A 184 19.53 2.37 -2.22
N PHE A 185 18.67 1.40 -2.54
CA PHE A 185 17.62 1.56 -3.53
C PHE A 185 16.65 2.67 -3.14
N ASN A 186 16.15 2.64 -1.89
CA ASN A 186 15.22 3.65 -1.39
C ASN A 186 15.86 5.04 -1.25
N LYS A 187 17.14 5.13 -0.89
CA LYS A 187 17.87 6.41 -0.85
C LYS A 187 17.90 7.15 -2.19
N ILE A 188 17.84 6.42 -3.30
CA ILE A 188 17.84 7.01 -4.64
C ILE A 188 16.40 7.24 -5.11
N LEU A 189 15.54 6.23 -5.01
CA LEU A 189 14.21 6.30 -5.60
C LEU A 189 13.24 7.20 -4.86
N MET A 190 13.31 7.29 -3.52
CA MET A 190 12.36 8.10 -2.76
C MET A 190 12.47 9.60 -3.05
N PRO A 191 13.67 10.22 -3.04
CA PRO A 191 13.80 11.62 -3.45
C PRO A 191 13.36 11.85 -4.91
N LEU A 192 13.72 10.95 -5.81
CA LEU A 192 13.34 11.05 -7.22
C LEU A 192 11.81 10.97 -7.39
N LEU A 193 11.15 10.04 -6.68
CA LEU A 193 9.70 9.90 -6.68
C LEU A 193 9.03 11.20 -6.21
N VAL A 194 9.48 11.79 -5.10
CA VAL A 194 8.92 13.05 -4.59
C VAL A 194 9.10 14.19 -5.60
N LEU A 195 10.26 14.30 -6.23
CA LEU A 195 10.52 15.32 -7.26
C LEU A 195 9.59 15.12 -8.49
N MET A 196 9.39 13.88 -8.93
CA MET A 196 8.47 13.56 -10.01
C MET A 196 7.02 13.88 -9.64
N CYS A 197 6.58 13.55 -8.41
CA CYS A 197 5.27 13.92 -7.89
C CYS A 197 5.06 15.45 -7.94
N ILE A 198 6.01 16.22 -7.43
CA ILE A 198 5.93 17.69 -7.42
C ILE A 198 5.87 18.24 -8.85
N GLY A 199 6.71 17.74 -9.76
CA GLY A 199 6.73 18.18 -11.16
C GLY A 199 5.39 17.94 -11.88
N ILE A 200 4.81 16.73 -11.73
CA ILE A 200 3.51 16.42 -12.33
C ILE A 200 2.39 17.23 -11.65
N CYS A 201 2.45 17.38 -10.32
CA CYS A 201 1.48 18.17 -9.57
C CYS A 201 1.43 19.62 -10.07
N ILE A 202 2.58 20.26 -10.23
CA ILE A 202 2.68 21.60 -10.82
C ILE A 202 2.02 21.64 -12.20
N TYR A 203 2.38 20.70 -13.09
CA TYR A 203 1.78 20.62 -14.43
C TYR A 203 0.24 20.49 -14.35
N CYS A 204 -0.28 19.59 -13.53
CA CYS A 204 -1.72 19.35 -13.43
C CYS A 204 -2.49 20.53 -12.82
N CYS A 205 -1.88 21.33 -11.96
CA CYS A 205 -2.49 22.53 -11.41
C CYS A 205 -2.66 23.67 -12.46
N PHE A 206 -1.88 23.65 -13.55
CA PHE A 206 -1.99 24.62 -14.63
C PHE A 206 -2.88 24.17 -15.81
N LEU A 207 -3.51 22.99 -15.71
CA LEU A 207 -4.45 22.53 -16.73
C LEU A 207 -5.71 23.40 -16.78
N PRO A 208 -6.38 23.50 -17.94
CA PRO A 208 -7.67 24.18 -18.05
C PRO A 208 -8.67 23.61 -17.04
N ASN A 209 -9.42 24.48 -16.36
CA ASN A 209 -10.42 24.09 -15.33
C ASN A 209 -9.86 23.31 -14.11
N ALA A 210 -8.53 23.24 -13.93
CA ALA A 210 -7.93 22.58 -12.76
C ALA A 210 -8.43 23.18 -11.42
N GLY A 211 -8.80 24.46 -11.40
CA GLY A 211 -9.34 25.13 -10.22
C GLY A 211 -10.59 24.48 -9.64
N GLU A 212 -11.47 23.88 -10.46
CA GLU A 212 -12.61 23.11 -9.97
C GLU A 212 -12.18 21.83 -9.28
N GLY A 213 -11.21 21.11 -9.84
CA GLY A 213 -10.64 19.91 -9.26
C GLY A 213 -9.90 20.20 -7.96
N LEU A 214 -9.12 21.31 -7.91
CA LEU A 214 -8.47 21.76 -6.68
C LEU A 214 -9.48 22.10 -5.58
N ARG A 215 -10.55 22.82 -5.93
CA ARG A 215 -11.63 23.11 -4.98
C ARG A 215 -12.30 21.84 -4.49
N TYR A 216 -12.61 20.89 -5.38
CA TYR A 216 -13.19 19.60 -5.02
C TYR A 216 -12.30 18.81 -4.07
N TYR A 217 -11.00 18.81 -4.32
CA TYR A 217 -10.02 18.08 -3.53
C TYR A 217 -9.73 18.71 -2.17
N LEU A 218 -9.64 20.04 -2.12
CA LEU A 218 -9.16 20.75 -0.92
C LEU A 218 -10.28 21.26 -0.01
N TYR A 219 -11.48 21.53 -0.57
CA TYR A 219 -12.58 22.06 0.22
C TYR A 219 -13.41 20.94 0.87
N PRO A 220 -13.46 20.85 2.21
CA PRO A 220 -14.22 19.83 2.91
C PRO A 220 -15.72 20.15 2.92
N ASP A 221 -16.45 19.56 2.00
CA ASP A 221 -17.91 19.67 1.93
C ASP A 221 -18.56 18.68 2.91
N SER A 222 -19.05 19.18 4.03
CA SER A 222 -19.70 18.36 5.07
C SER A 222 -20.98 17.67 4.60
N SER A 223 -21.64 18.17 3.56
CA SER A 223 -22.84 17.54 2.99
C SER A 223 -22.56 16.18 2.36
N LYS A 224 -21.31 15.94 1.91
CA LYS A 224 -20.84 14.68 1.33
C LYS A 224 -20.28 13.70 2.37
N PHE A 225 -20.24 14.06 3.64
CA PHE A 225 -19.77 13.18 4.71
C PHE A 225 -20.73 12.02 4.96
N SER A 226 -20.19 10.81 5.00
CA SER A 226 -20.94 9.61 5.38
C SER A 226 -20.08 8.70 6.26
N TYR A 227 -20.71 7.73 6.95
CA TYR A 227 -19.93 6.73 7.68
C TYR A 227 -18.98 5.95 6.77
N MET A 228 -19.36 5.74 5.50
CA MET A 228 -18.51 5.10 4.49
C MET A 228 -17.26 5.90 4.17
N THR A 229 -17.29 7.24 4.31
CA THR A 229 -16.10 8.09 4.20
C THR A 229 -15.05 7.68 5.24
N VAL A 230 -15.47 7.43 6.48
CA VAL A 230 -14.58 7.00 7.57
C VAL A 230 -14.08 5.58 7.32
N VAL A 231 -14.95 4.64 6.97
CA VAL A 231 -14.59 3.24 6.70
C VAL A 231 -13.59 3.15 5.54
N ALA A 232 -13.85 3.87 4.45
CA ALA A 232 -12.96 3.91 3.29
C ALA A 232 -11.60 4.54 3.62
N ALA A 233 -11.60 5.65 4.39
CA ALA A 233 -10.37 6.30 4.84
C ALA A 233 -9.53 5.40 5.77
N MET A 234 -10.17 4.63 6.64
CA MET A 234 -9.49 3.64 7.48
C MET A 234 -8.88 2.51 6.66
N GLY A 235 -9.64 1.92 5.72
CA GLY A 235 -9.13 0.89 4.82
C GLY A 235 -7.95 1.40 3.96
N GLN A 236 -8.01 2.67 3.52
CA GLN A 236 -6.92 3.31 2.81
C GLN A 236 -5.66 3.46 3.68
N LEU A 237 -5.84 3.84 4.94
CA LEU A 237 -4.75 4.07 5.88
C LEU A 237 -3.92 2.81 6.15
N PHE A 238 -4.55 1.65 6.30
CA PHE A 238 -3.85 0.37 6.48
C PHE A 238 -2.93 0.07 5.31
N PHE A 239 -3.47 0.22 4.11
CA PHE A 239 -2.73 -0.06 2.88
C PHE A 239 -1.60 0.95 2.67
N SER A 240 -1.87 2.25 2.89
CA SER A 240 -0.91 3.33 2.70
C SER A 240 0.28 3.22 3.66
N LEU A 241 0.03 3.15 4.97
CA LEU A 241 1.09 3.12 5.98
C LEU A 241 1.77 1.76 6.16
N SER A 242 1.43 0.76 5.35
CA SER A 242 1.96 -0.62 5.48
C SER A 242 1.80 -1.21 6.89
N ILE A 243 0.67 -0.93 7.54
CA ILE A 243 0.35 -1.37 8.90
C ILE A 243 -0.36 -2.73 8.86
N ALA A 244 -0.17 -3.55 9.89
CA ALA A 244 -0.71 -4.90 10.03
C ALA A 244 -0.29 -5.88 8.92
N MET A 245 0.82 -5.56 8.24
CA MET A 245 1.47 -6.41 7.25
C MET A 245 2.82 -6.96 7.77
N GLY A 246 3.14 -6.76 9.04
CA GLY A 246 4.41 -7.16 9.62
C GLY A 246 5.64 -6.40 9.13
N ILE A 247 5.49 -5.50 8.13
CA ILE A 247 6.59 -4.75 7.55
C ILE A 247 7.21 -3.82 8.59
N MET A 248 6.38 -3.06 9.32
CA MET A 248 6.88 -2.11 10.32
C MET A 248 7.50 -2.83 11.53
N VAL A 249 7.03 -4.04 11.88
CA VAL A 249 7.68 -4.91 12.86
C VAL A 249 9.03 -5.38 12.34
N THR A 250 9.10 -5.85 11.09
CA THR A 250 10.35 -6.28 10.43
C THR A 250 11.38 -5.15 10.39
N TYR A 251 10.99 -3.97 9.91
CA TYR A 251 11.88 -2.81 9.83
C TYR A 251 12.27 -2.27 11.20
N GLY A 252 11.32 -2.26 12.15
CA GLY A 252 11.60 -1.97 13.55
C GLY A 252 12.64 -2.93 14.15
N SER A 253 12.62 -4.21 13.74
CA SER A 253 13.63 -5.19 14.18
C SER A 253 15.03 -4.90 13.66
N TYR A 254 15.18 -4.10 12.60
CA TYR A 254 16.46 -3.65 12.05
C TYR A 254 16.94 -2.31 12.60
N MET A 255 16.11 -1.63 13.43
CA MET A 255 16.51 -0.40 14.13
C MET A 255 17.51 -0.69 15.24
N ARG A 256 18.36 0.31 15.54
CA ARG A 256 19.24 0.28 16.71
C ARG A 256 18.48 0.75 17.94
N GLN A 257 18.93 0.31 19.13
CA GLN A 257 18.29 0.68 20.39
C GLN A 257 18.41 2.19 20.70
N GLU A 258 19.50 2.82 20.26
CA GLU A 258 19.77 4.25 20.42
C GLU A 258 18.96 5.14 19.46
N ASP A 259 18.34 4.58 18.42
CA ASP A 259 17.59 5.36 17.45
C ASP A 259 16.33 6.00 18.05
N ASN A 260 16.07 7.25 17.69
CA ASN A 260 14.85 7.94 18.09
C ASN A 260 13.63 7.41 17.30
N LEU A 261 12.95 6.42 17.87
CA LEU A 261 11.78 5.77 17.26
C LEU A 261 10.68 6.77 16.93
N VAL A 262 10.32 7.66 17.87
CA VAL A 262 9.26 8.67 17.68
C VAL A 262 9.61 9.61 16.52
N GLY A 263 10.85 10.09 16.46
CA GLY A 263 11.31 10.97 15.38
C GLY A 263 11.32 10.28 14.01
N ASN A 264 11.65 9.00 13.98
CA ASN A 264 11.66 8.21 12.75
C ASN A 264 10.25 7.95 12.25
N VAL A 265 9.33 7.53 13.12
CA VAL A 265 7.92 7.30 12.76
C VAL A 265 7.25 8.59 12.29
N ASN A 266 7.50 9.73 12.94
CA ASN A 266 7.00 11.02 12.49
C ASN A 266 7.44 11.35 11.05
N GLN A 267 8.70 11.03 10.70
CA GLN A 267 9.18 11.27 9.34
C GLN A 267 8.51 10.36 8.32
N VAL A 268 8.32 9.07 8.64
CA VAL A 268 7.60 8.12 7.76
C VAL A 268 6.16 8.59 7.53
N GLU A 269 5.46 8.99 8.60
CA GLU A 269 4.09 9.53 8.54
C GLU A 269 4.01 10.77 7.63
N ILE A 270 4.96 11.71 7.76
CA ILE A 270 5.00 12.93 6.92
C ILE A 270 5.28 12.58 5.45
N PHE A 271 6.20 11.67 5.17
CA PHE A 271 6.49 11.26 3.80
C PHE A 271 5.29 10.59 3.14
N ASP A 272 4.67 9.63 3.81
CA ASP A 272 3.50 8.92 3.29
C ASP A 272 2.33 9.87 3.02
N THR A 273 1.96 10.64 4.04
CA THR A 273 0.85 11.60 3.95
C THR A 273 1.11 12.67 2.90
N GLY A 274 2.34 13.17 2.84
CA GLY A 274 2.76 14.17 1.85
C GLY A 274 2.65 13.67 0.41
N VAL A 275 3.09 12.42 0.15
CA VAL A 275 2.97 11.83 -1.19
C VAL A 275 1.52 11.51 -1.53
N ALA A 276 0.71 10.99 -0.59
CA ALA A 276 -0.72 10.78 -0.80
C ALA A 276 -1.43 12.11 -1.15
N PHE A 277 -1.11 13.17 -0.42
CA PHE A 277 -1.63 14.51 -0.68
C PHE A 277 -1.22 15.03 -2.07
N LEU A 278 0.04 14.91 -2.45
CA LEU A 278 0.53 15.30 -3.79
C LEU A 278 -0.12 14.46 -4.90
N ALA A 279 -0.33 13.16 -4.67
CA ALA A 279 -1.01 12.29 -5.64
C ALA A 279 -2.46 12.72 -5.87
N GLY A 280 -3.17 13.10 -4.83
CA GLY A 280 -4.51 13.69 -4.96
C GLY A 280 -4.50 15.01 -5.75
N LEU A 281 -3.55 15.90 -5.47
CA LEU A 281 -3.34 17.15 -6.23
C LEU A 281 -2.93 16.92 -7.68
N MET A 282 -2.26 15.82 -7.97
CA MET A 282 -1.85 15.45 -9.32
C MET A 282 -3.01 14.87 -10.13
N ILE A 283 -3.79 13.97 -9.54
CA ILE A 283 -4.77 13.16 -10.27
C ILE A 283 -6.14 13.82 -10.33
N ILE A 284 -6.65 14.35 -9.22
CA ILE A 284 -8.02 14.87 -9.17
C ILE A 284 -8.21 16.10 -10.06
N PRO A 285 -7.35 17.14 -10.03
CA PRO A 285 -7.47 18.25 -10.94
C PRO A 285 -7.34 17.84 -12.42
N ALA A 286 -6.45 16.88 -12.74
CA ALA A 286 -6.28 16.40 -14.09
C ALA A 286 -7.53 15.68 -14.62
N VAL A 287 -8.13 14.81 -13.82
CA VAL A 287 -9.35 14.08 -14.18
C VAL A 287 -10.56 15.02 -14.29
N VAL A 288 -10.71 15.97 -13.37
CA VAL A 288 -11.79 16.98 -13.42
C VAL A 288 -11.62 17.91 -14.63
N SER A 289 -10.40 18.30 -14.96
CA SER A 289 -10.11 19.11 -16.19
C SER A 289 -10.50 18.36 -17.46
N PHE A 290 -10.39 17.04 -17.46
CA PHE A 290 -10.68 16.20 -18.63
C PHE A 290 -12.17 15.89 -18.80
N GLY A 291 -12.88 15.52 -17.72
CA GLY A 291 -14.25 15.01 -17.79
C GLY A 291 -15.21 15.54 -16.73
N GLY A 292 -14.84 16.61 -16.04
CA GLY A 292 -15.65 17.17 -14.95
C GLY A 292 -15.61 16.35 -13.67
N LYS A 293 -16.39 16.78 -12.66
CA LYS A 293 -16.48 16.11 -11.36
C LYS A 293 -17.05 14.70 -11.46
N GLU A 294 -18.01 14.49 -12.37
CA GLU A 294 -18.64 13.19 -12.59
C GLU A 294 -17.62 12.13 -13.03
N ALA A 295 -16.65 12.52 -13.89
CA ALA A 295 -15.57 11.61 -14.29
C ALA A 295 -14.66 11.22 -13.13
N ALA A 296 -14.43 12.12 -12.18
CA ALA A 296 -13.66 11.82 -10.98
C ALA A 296 -14.44 10.92 -10.00
N GLU A 297 -15.73 11.19 -9.79
CA GLU A 297 -16.61 10.40 -8.91
C GLU A 297 -16.89 9.00 -9.48
N ALA A 298 -16.98 8.86 -10.80
CA ALA A 298 -17.13 7.57 -11.50
C ALA A 298 -15.82 6.77 -11.59
N ALA A 299 -14.69 7.41 -11.28
CA ALA A 299 -13.39 6.74 -11.33
C ALA A 299 -13.32 5.60 -10.30
N GLY A 300 -12.77 4.49 -10.74
CA GLY A 300 -12.59 3.28 -9.93
C GLY A 300 -11.15 2.76 -10.06
N PRO A 301 -10.94 1.46 -9.81
CA PRO A 301 -9.61 0.84 -9.96
C PRO A 301 -8.97 1.02 -11.34
N GLY A 302 -9.76 1.21 -12.40
CA GLY A 302 -9.30 1.53 -13.75
C GLY A 302 -8.70 2.93 -13.94
N LEU A 303 -8.74 3.80 -12.92
CA LEU A 303 -8.29 5.19 -13.01
C LEU A 303 -6.89 5.34 -13.60
N VAL A 304 -5.92 4.58 -13.10
CA VAL A 304 -4.52 4.68 -13.55
C VAL A 304 -4.32 4.11 -14.95
N PHE A 305 -4.93 2.97 -15.27
CA PHE A 305 -4.65 2.24 -16.51
C PHE A 305 -5.57 2.61 -17.67
N CYS A 306 -6.81 3.03 -17.39
CA CYS A 306 -7.78 3.39 -18.43
C CYS A 306 -7.97 4.90 -18.56
N THR A 307 -8.08 5.63 -17.44
CA THR A 307 -8.42 7.06 -17.44
C THR A 307 -7.19 7.95 -17.59
N MET A 308 -6.12 7.73 -16.83
CA MET A 308 -4.95 8.60 -16.88
C MET A 308 -4.27 8.68 -18.25
N PRO A 309 -4.12 7.58 -19.04
CA PRO A 309 -3.61 7.68 -20.41
C PRO A 309 -4.44 8.62 -21.30
N LYS A 310 -5.79 8.60 -21.17
CA LYS A 310 -6.69 9.52 -21.91
C LYS A 310 -6.49 10.96 -21.48
N VAL A 311 -6.38 11.19 -20.17
CA VAL A 311 -6.14 12.52 -19.60
C VAL A 311 -4.87 13.10 -20.21
N PHE A 312 -3.75 12.36 -20.15
CA PHE A 312 -2.49 12.83 -20.70
C PHE A 312 -2.52 12.99 -22.23
N ALA A 313 -3.23 12.12 -22.95
CA ALA A 313 -3.39 12.25 -24.40
C ALA A 313 -4.18 13.49 -24.82
N SER A 314 -4.95 14.09 -23.92
CA SER A 314 -5.81 15.25 -24.20
C SER A 314 -5.10 16.59 -24.03
N PHE A 315 -3.87 16.62 -23.50
CA PHE A 315 -3.15 17.86 -23.20
C PHE A 315 -1.80 17.95 -23.92
N SER A 316 -1.37 19.19 -24.22
CA SER A 316 -0.06 19.44 -24.82
C SER A 316 1.06 18.97 -23.87
N GLY A 317 2.08 18.30 -24.43
CA GLY A 317 3.17 17.72 -23.63
C GLY A 317 2.79 16.47 -22.83
N GLY A 318 1.55 15.98 -22.90
CA GLY A 318 1.03 14.89 -22.10
C GLY A 318 1.81 13.57 -22.24
N ARG A 319 2.47 13.32 -23.38
CA ARG A 319 3.34 12.13 -23.54
C ARG A 319 4.50 12.12 -22.53
N ILE A 320 5.17 13.25 -22.35
CA ILE A 320 6.29 13.37 -21.42
C ILE A 320 5.79 13.17 -20.00
N ILE A 321 4.67 13.80 -19.66
CA ILE A 321 4.04 13.65 -18.35
C ILE A 321 3.58 12.21 -18.10
N ALA A 322 3.00 11.54 -19.10
CA ALA A 322 2.63 10.12 -19.00
C ALA A 322 3.82 9.21 -18.73
N ILE A 323 4.95 9.42 -19.41
CA ILE A 323 6.19 8.68 -19.17
C ILE A 323 6.65 8.88 -17.71
N ILE A 324 6.74 10.14 -17.26
CA ILE A 324 7.16 10.46 -15.90
C ILE A 324 6.18 9.87 -14.87
N PHE A 325 4.88 9.94 -15.13
CA PHE A 325 3.85 9.40 -14.26
C PHE A 325 3.97 7.88 -14.11
N PHE A 326 4.06 7.11 -15.19
CA PHE A 326 4.18 5.65 -15.08
C PHE A 326 5.52 5.21 -14.49
N LEU A 327 6.62 5.95 -14.72
CA LEU A 327 7.89 5.74 -14.00
C LEU A 327 7.74 6.00 -12.49
N LEU A 328 7.04 7.05 -12.10
CA LEU A 328 6.74 7.35 -10.72
C LEU A 328 5.92 6.23 -10.07
N VAL A 329 4.88 5.74 -10.75
CA VAL A 329 4.05 4.60 -10.28
C VAL A 329 4.90 3.34 -10.16
N LEU A 330 5.81 3.08 -11.11
CA LEU A 330 6.73 1.95 -11.09
C LEU A 330 7.67 2.01 -9.88
N PHE A 331 8.24 3.17 -9.58
CA PHE A 331 9.13 3.34 -8.44
C PHE A 331 8.38 3.15 -7.12
N ALA A 332 7.18 3.70 -6.99
CA ALA A 332 6.32 3.49 -5.82
C ALA A 332 5.93 2.02 -5.65
N ALA A 333 5.57 1.34 -6.74
CA ALA A 333 5.28 -0.09 -6.71
C ALA A 333 6.49 -0.91 -6.27
N ALA A 334 7.68 -0.62 -6.82
CA ALA A 334 8.90 -1.36 -6.52
C ALA A 334 9.35 -1.19 -5.07
N THR A 335 9.35 0.03 -4.53
CA THR A 335 9.78 0.31 -3.14
C THR A 335 8.91 -0.41 -2.11
N SER A 336 7.59 -0.42 -2.31
CA SER A 336 6.64 -1.14 -1.43
C SER A 336 6.74 -2.66 -1.58
N ALA A 337 6.83 -3.17 -2.81
CA ALA A 337 6.93 -4.60 -3.06
C ALA A 337 8.23 -5.22 -2.49
N ILE A 338 9.35 -4.46 -2.51
CA ILE A 338 10.61 -4.85 -1.88
C ILE A 338 10.42 -5.07 -0.38
N SER A 339 9.66 -4.20 0.30
CA SER A 339 9.40 -4.29 1.72
C SER A 339 8.51 -5.49 2.09
N LEU A 340 7.49 -5.77 1.27
CA LEU A 340 6.65 -6.96 1.38
C LEU A 340 7.49 -8.24 1.23
N LEU A 341 8.33 -8.33 0.19
CA LEU A 341 9.20 -9.48 -0.05
C LEU A 341 10.23 -9.64 1.06
N GLU A 342 10.84 -8.56 1.56
CA GLU A 342 11.78 -8.63 2.69
C GLU A 342 11.13 -9.22 3.94
N THR A 343 9.88 -8.83 4.24
CA THR A 343 9.12 -9.37 5.37
C THR A 343 8.85 -10.86 5.21
N ASN A 344 8.53 -11.32 4.00
CA ASN A 344 8.38 -12.75 3.69
C ASN A 344 9.71 -13.49 3.87
N VAL A 345 10.80 -12.97 3.32
CA VAL A 345 12.13 -13.57 3.43
C VAL A 345 12.58 -13.66 4.88
N GLN A 346 12.35 -12.61 5.68
CA GLN A 346 12.66 -12.64 7.11
C GLN A 346 11.83 -13.68 7.83
N THR A 347 10.51 -13.73 7.59
CA THR A 347 9.60 -14.68 8.21
C THR A 347 9.98 -16.13 7.87
N ILE A 348 10.17 -16.44 6.58
CA ILE A 348 10.57 -17.77 6.09
C ILE A 348 11.93 -18.16 6.70
N GLY A 349 12.89 -17.23 6.69
CA GLY A 349 14.23 -17.47 7.23
C GLY A 349 14.23 -17.77 8.73
N GLN A 350 13.44 -17.02 9.52
CA GLN A 350 13.37 -17.20 10.96
C GLN A 350 12.61 -18.46 11.37
N GLU A 351 11.44 -18.71 10.79
CA GLU A 351 10.58 -19.84 11.19
C GLU A 351 11.10 -21.19 10.69
N LEU A 352 11.61 -21.24 9.45
CA LEU A 352 12.17 -22.46 8.88
C LEU A 352 13.67 -22.63 9.18
N LYS A 353 14.29 -21.68 9.92
CA LYS A 353 15.73 -21.65 10.25
C LYS A 353 16.62 -21.77 8.99
N LEU A 354 16.22 -21.13 7.91
CA LEU A 354 16.92 -21.18 6.63
C LEU A 354 17.91 -20.02 6.50
N SER A 355 18.94 -20.24 5.66
CA SER A 355 19.79 -19.13 5.22
C SER A 355 19.01 -18.14 4.37
N ARG A 356 19.41 -16.85 4.40
CA ARG A 356 18.77 -15.79 3.60
C ARG A 356 18.57 -16.16 2.13
N LYS A 357 19.62 -16.77 1.51
CA LYS A 357 19.52 -17.21 0.11
C LYS A 357 18.39 -18.22 -0.13
N ARG A 358 18.25 -19.23 0.76
CA ARG A 358 17.17 -20.22 0.65
C ARG A 358 15.80 -19.61 0.91
N ALA A 359 15.69 -18.68 1.86
CA ALA A 359 14.45 -17.97 2.14
C ALA A 359 14.01 -17.10 0.94
N ILE A 360 14.96 -16.43 0.25
CA ILE A 360 14.68 -15.67 -0.98
C ILE A 360 14.16 -16.58 -2.09
N VAL A 361 14.78 -17.75 -2.29
CA VAL A 361 14.31 -18.70 -3.32
C VAL A 361 12.89 -19.17 -3.03
N LEU A 362 12.58 -19.50 -1.78
CA LEU A 362 11.21 -19.91 -1.40
C LEU A 362 10.19 -18.78 -1.60
N GLY A 363 10.51 -17.56 -1.16
CA GLY A 363 9.65 -16.40 -1.39
C GLY A 363 9.47 -16.09 -2.88
N PHE A 364 10.49 -16.33 -3.71
CA PHE A 364 10.36 -16.20 -5.15
C PHE A 364 9.44 -17.26 -5.75
N VAL A 365 9.60 -18.53 -5.37
CA VAL A 365 8.72 -19.61 -5.85
C VAL A 365 7.28 -19.31 -5.46
N GLU A 366 7.04 -18.81 -4.26
CA GLU A 366 5.72 -18.41 -3.79
C GLU A 366 5.14 -17.29 -4.69
N ILE A 367 5.91 -16.20 -4.95
CA ILE A 367 5.49 -15.11 -5.84
C ILE A 367 5.14 -15.63 -7.22
N ILE A 368 5.99 -16.47 -7.82
CA ILE A 368 5.77 -17.00 -9.17
C ILE A 368 4.53 -17.88 -9.23
N VAL A 369 4.36 -18.81 -8.30
CA VAL A 369 3.23 -19.75 -8.32
C VAL A 369 1.90 -19.01 -8.13
N VAL A 370 1.79 -18.21 -7.07
CA VAL A 370 0.55 -17.48 -6.77
C VAL A 370 0.30 -16.36 -7.78
N GLY A 371 1.35 -15.66 -8.22
CA GLY A 371 1.24 -14.60 -9.23
C GLY A 371 0.77 -15.12 -10.58
N ILE A 372 1.30 -16.26 -11.06
CA ILE A 372 0.82 -16.88 -12.31
C ILE A 372 -0.65 -17.30 -12.17
N VAL A 373 -1.04 -17.93 -11.06
CA VAL A 373 -2.46 -18.29 -10.82
C VAL A 373 -3.33 -17.04 -10.84
N THR A 374 -2.88 -15.94 -10.26
CA THR A 374 -3.60 -14.65 -10.26
C THR A 374 -3.74 -14.10 -11.68
N ILE A 375 -2.68 -14.13 -12.50
CA ILE A 375 -2.73 -13.68 -13.91
C ILE A 375 -3.71 -14.56 -14.71
N LEU A 376 -3.65 -15.86 -14.55
CA LEU A 376 -4.57 -16.79 -15.22
C LEU A 376 -6.02 -16.56 -14.84
N GLY A 377 -6.30 -15.96 -13.68
CA GLY A 377 -7.62 -15.51 -13.27
C GLY A 377 -8.30 -14.54 -14.25
N TYR A 378 -7.53 -13.82 -15.06
CA TYR A 378 -8.07 -12.94 -16.13
C TYR A 378 -8.18 -13.64 -17.49
N SER A 379 -7.63 -14.82 -17.68
CA SER A 379 -7.59 -15.57 -18.94
C SER A 379 -8.17 -16.98 -18.79
N LEU A 380 -7.32 -17.98 -18.59
CA LEU A 380 -7.71 -19.40 -18.54
C LEU A 380 -8.59 -19.75 -17.33
N LEU A 381 -8.46 -19.06 -16.23
CA LEU A 381 -9.21 -19.26 -14.99
C LEU A 381 -10.26 -18.14 -14.74
N SER A 382 -10.66 -17.41 -15.78
CA SER A 382 -11.62 -16.29 -15.68
C SER A 382 -13.00 -16.68 -15.11
N ASN A 383 -13.35 -17.97 -15.17
CA ASN A 383 -14.57 -18.50 -14.58
C ASN A 383 -14.42 -18.95 -13.11
N VAL A 384 -13.21 -18.83 -12.55
CA VAL A 384 -12.93 -19.23 -11.16
C VAL A 384 -13.16 -18.03 -10.26
N HIS A 385 -14.21 -18.10 -9.47
CA HIS A 385 -14.56 -17.10 -8.45
C HIS A 385 -14.49 -17.75 -7.07
N PRO A 386 -13.35 -17.63 -6.34
CA PRO A 386 -13.13 -18.39 -5.11
C PRO A 386 -14.16 -18.14 -4.00
N LEU A 387 -14.79 -16.95 -3.97
CA LEU A 387 -15.81 -16.56 -3.01
C LEU A 387 -17.24 -16.62 -3.57
N ALA A 388 -17.48 -17.34 -4.67
CA ALA A 388 -18.81 -17.44 -5.32
C ALA A 388 -19.91 -18.02 -4.41
N PHE A 389 -19.53 -18.74 -3.35
CA PHE A 389 -20.46 -19.28 -2.35
C PHE A 389 -21.04 -18.19 -1.41
N ILE A 390 -20.47 -16.99 -1.41
CA ILE A 390 -20.99 -15.83 -0.70
C ILE A 390 -21.60 -14.87 -1.73
N GLU A 391 -22.92 -14.69 -1.71
CA GLU A 391 -23.65 -13.90 -2.71
C GLU A 391 -23.07 -12.50 -2.95
N ARG A 392 -22.63 -11.82 -1.88
CA ARG A 392 -22.02 -10.49 -1.94
C ARG A 392 -20.72 -10.45 -2.76
N TYR A 393 -19.99 -11.56 -2.86
CA TYR A 393 -18.65 -11.65 -3.45
C TYR A 393 -18.59 -12.57 -4.67
N LYS A 394 -19.76 -12.94 -5.21
CA LYS A 394 -19.92 -13.92 -6.28
C LYS A 394 -19.15 -13.59 -7.57
N GLY A 395 -18.92 -12.32 -7.85
CA GLY A 395 -18.20 -11.87 -9.05
C GLY A 395 -16.72 -11.53 -8.84
N MET A 396 -16.16 -11.74 -7.64
CA MET A 396 -14.75 -11.47 -7.39
C MET A 396 -13.85 -12.45 -8.11
N ASP A 397 -12.90 -11.94 -8.87
CA ASP A 397 -11.82 -12.73 -9.46
C ASP A 397 -10.79 -13.17 -8.40
N ILE A 398 -9.72 -13.84 -8.83
CA ILE A 398 -8.68 -14.36 -7.93
C ILE A 398 -7.93 -13.21 -7.27
N LEU A 399 -7.56 -12.14 -8.02
CA LEU A 399 -6.87 -10.97 -7.48
C LEU A 399 -7.71 -10.26 -6.43
N ASP A 400 -8.96 -9.96 -6.78
CA ASP A 400 -9.91 -9.31 -5.88
C ASP A 400 -10.14 -10.12 -4.60
N THR A 401 -10.18 -11.46 -4.72
CA THR A 401 -10.31 -12.36 -3.58
C THR A 401 -9.10 -12.29 -2.65
N LEU A 402 -7.87 -12.31 -3.21
CA LEU A 402 -6.64 -12.19 -2.41
C LEU A 402 -6.55 -10.83 -1.73
N ASP A 403 -6.87 -9.75 -2.47
CA ASP A 403 -6.90 -8.38 -1.92
C ASP A 403 -7.93 -8.26 -0.79
N PHE A 404 -9.13 -8.78 -0.99
CA PHE A 404 -10.19 -8.79 0.03
C PHE A 404 -9.77 -9.54 1.30
N LEU A 405 -9.24 -10.75 1.17
CA LEU A 405 -8.80 -11.55 2.32
C LEU A 405 -7.69 -10.85 3.10
N ALA A 406 -6.69 -10.30 2.41
CA ALA A 406 -5.58 -9.61 3.04
C ALA A 406 -6.05 -8.33 3.75
N ASN A 407 -6.66 -7.39 3.00
CA ASN A 407 -6.94 -6.04 3.49
C ASN A 407 -8.17 -5.96 4.40
N ASN A 408 -9.19 -6.77 4.15
CA ASN A 408 -10.48 -6.63 4.82
C ASN A 408 -10.67 -7.62 5.98
N ILE A 409 -9.86 -8.67 6.05
CA ILE A 409 -9.98 -9.69 7.11
C ILE A 409 -8.67 -9.81 7.89
N ILE A 410 -7.56 -10.19 7.25
CA ILE A 410 -6.31 -10.55 7.93
C ILE A 410 -5.67 -9.34 8.61
N MET A 411 -5.56 -8.23 7.90
CA MET A 411 -4.92 -7.03 8.44
C MET A 411 -5.70 -6.41 9.61
N PRO A 412 -7.04 -6.22 9.56
CA PRO A 412 -7.79 -5.73 10.71
C PRO A 412 -7.67 -6.65 11.93
N LEU A 413 -7.72 -7.97 11.75
CA LEU A 413 -7.51 -8.94 12.84
C LEU A 413 -6.09 -8.87 13.39
N GLY A 414 -5.08 -8.76 12.53
CA GLY A 414 -3.68 -8.57 12.91
C GLY A 414 -3.47 -7.31 13.75
N ALA A 415 -4.07 -6.18 13.34
CA ALA A 415 -3.99 -4.91 14.07
C ALA A 415 -4.72 -4.96 15.43
N ILE A 416 -5.86 -5.64 15.53
CA ILE A 416 -6.55 -5.87 16.81
C ILE A 416 -5.61 -6.63 17.77
N LEU A 417 -5.01 -7.73 17.31
CA LEU A 417 -4.10 -8.52 18.15
C LEU A 417 -2.81 -7.75 18.48
N THR A 418 -2.30 -6.93 17.57
CA THR A 418 -1.17 -6.01 17.84
C THR A 418 -1.54 -5.02 18.96
N THR A 419 -2.75 -4.46 18.92
CA THR A 419 -3.23 -3.54 19.94
C THR A 419 -3.39 -4.21 21.30
N ILE A 420 -3.94 -5.44 21.34
CA ILE A 420 -4.05 -6.24 22.57
C ILE A 420 -2.67 -6.62 23.10
N LEU A 421 -1.70 -6.94 22.21
CA LEU A 421 -0.31 -7.21 22.60
C LEU A 421 0.29 -6.02 23.35
N VAL A 422 0.11 -4.79 22.81
CA VAL A 422 0.64 -3.57 23.42
C VAL A 422 -0.04 -3.23 24.73
N THR A 423 -1.38 -3.29 24.78
CA THR A 423 -2.16 -2.84 25.94
C THR A 423 -2.18 -3.85 27.09
N SER A 424 -2.34 -5.14 26.77
CA SER A 424 -2.64 -6.16 27.77
C SER A 424 -1.49 -7.15 28.03
N VAL A 425 -0.67 -7.46 27.01
CA VAL A 425 0.43 -8.42 27.17
C VAL A 425 1.71 -7.73 27.63
N ILE A 426 2.14 -6.68 26.92
CA ILE A 426 3.33 -5.88 27.28
C ILE A 426 3.00 -4.96 28.45
N GLY A 427 1.85 -4.33 28.39
CA GLY A 427 1.39 -3.26 29.27
C GLY A 427 1.91 -1.89 28.85
N LEU A 428 1.00 -0.90 28.89
CA LEU A 428 1.25 0.45 28.37
C LEU A 428 2.45 1.15 29.01
N GLU A 429 2.67 0.96 30.32
CA GLU A 429 3.77 1.61 31.02
C GLU A 429 5.12 1.12 30.52
N ARG A 430 5.30 -0.22 30.44
CA ARG A 430 6.52 -0.84 29.91
C ARG A 430 6.74 -0.47 28.44
N PHE A 431 5.67 -0.47 27.65
CA PHE A 431 5.71 -0.10 26.25
C PHE A 431 6.14 1.37 26.06
N CYS A 432 5.54 2.28 26.81
CA CYS A 432 5.88 3.70 26.72
C CYS A 432 7.33 4.00 27.17
N LYS A 433 7.86 3.29 28.15
CA LYS A 433 9.28 3.39 28.56
C LYS A 433 10.22 2.93 27.45
N GLU A 434 9.84 1.90 26.69
CA GLU A 434 10.64 1.44 25.55
C GLU A 434 10.64 2.45 24.40
N VAL A 435 9.46 3.06 24.08
CA VAL A 435 9.35 4.06 23.01
C VAL A 435 10.17 5.31 23.32
N ASP A 436 10.08 5.84 24.53
CA ASP A 436 10.80 7.03 24.99
C ASP A 436 11.34 6.81 26.41
N PRO A 437 12.55 6.25 26.54
CA PRO A 437 13.16 5.97 27.84
C PRO A 437 13.37 7.24 28.70
N THR A 438 13.53 8.41 28.09
CA THR A 438 13.74 9.68 28.79
C THR A 438 12.45 10.36 29.19
N GLY A 439 11.30 10.00 28.58
CA GLY A 439 9.99 10.59 28.82
C GLY A 439 9.82 12.02 28.29
N THR A 440 10.80 12.56 27.57
CA THR A 440 10.83 13.99 27.18
C THR A 440 10.57 14.22 25.69
N LYS A 441 10.70 13.21 24.85
CA LYS A 441 10.67 13.35 23.37
C LYS A 441 9.33 13.04 22.74
N TRP A 442 8.42 12.38 23.46
CA TRP A 442 7.17 11.89 22.91
C TRP A 442 5.95 12.77 23.22
N LYS A 443 5.82 13.87 22.47
CA LYS A 443 4.71 14.83 22.64
C LYS A 443 3.31 14.24 22.42
N ARG A 444 3.15 13.28 21.50
CA ARG A 444 1.86 12.63 21.15
C ARG A 444 1.55 11.39 21.99
N ARG A 445 2.23 11.17 23.14
CA ARG A 445 2.01 10.01 24.02
C ARG A 445 0.55 9.86 24.47
N GLY A 446 -0.11 10.98 24.86
CA GLY A 446 -1.52 10.95 25.28
C GLY A 446 -2.47 10.52 24.14
N ILE A 447 -2.23 11.00 22.92
CA ILE A 447 -2.99 10.58 21.72
C ILE A 447 -2.80 9.09 21.47
N PHE A 448 -1.55 8.59 21.51
CA PHE A 448 -1.27 7.16 21.36
C PHE A 448 -2.03 6.33 22.39
N GLN A 449 -1.93 6.66 23.68
CA GLN A 449 -2.59 5.91 24.75
C GLN A 449 -4.11 5.91 24.59
N PHE A 450 -4.72 7.05 24.29
CA PHE A 450 -6.14 7.16 24.02
C PHE A 450 -6.55 6.31 22.79
N CYS A 451 -5.82 6.41 21.70
CA CYS A 451 -6.12 5.65 20.48
C CYS A 451 -6.06 4.14 20.72
N VAL A 452 -4.97 3.61 21.29
CA VAL A 452 -4.80 2.16 21.45
C VAL A 452 -5.75 1.58 22.49
N CYS A 453 -6.16 2.36 23.50
CA CYS A 453 -7.09 1.89 24.54
C CYS A 453 -8.55 1.97 24.13
N VAL A 454 -8.94 2.99 23.35
CA VAL A 454 -10.35 3.34 23.15
C VAL A 454 -10.78 3.27 21.69
N ILE A 455 -9.95 3.75 20.76
CA ILE A 455 -10.36 3.98 19.37
C ILE A 455 -10.07 2.78 18.47
N VAL A 456 -8.86 2.20 18.56
CA VAL A 456 -8.35 1.26 17.55
C VAL A 456 -9.24 0.03 17.43
N ILE A 457 -9.54 -0.66 18.53
CA ILE A 457 -10.32 -1.91 18.50
C ILE A 457 -11.74 -1.69 17.99
N PRO A 458 -12.56 -0.73 18.52
CA PRO A 458 -13.90 -0.49 18.00
C PRO A 458 -13.91 -0.13 16.50
N CYS A 459 -12.99 0.73 16.08
CA CYS A 459 -12.91 1.12 14.68
C CYS A 459 -12.58 -0.09 13.77
N LEU A 460 -11.63 -0.94 14.18
CA LEU A 460 -11.29 -2.15 13.42
C LEU A 460 -12.43 -3.16 13.36
N LEU A 461 -13.18 -3.29 14.45
CA LEU A 461 -14.37 -4.14 14.46
C LEU A 461 -15.44 -3.60 13.49
N ILE A 462 -15.65 -2.29 13.42
CA ILE A 462 -16.56 -1.68 12.45
C ILE A 462 -16.12 -1.99 11.01
N VAL A 463 -14.82 -1.82 10.68
CA VAL A 463 -14.28 -2.16 9.36
C VAL A 463 -14.49 -3.63 9.05
N LEU A 464 -14.17 -4.53 9.98
CA LEU A 464 -14.33 -5.97 9.81
C LEU A 464 -15.81 -6.37 9.61
N LEU A 465 -16.71 -5.87 10.47
CA LEU A 465 -18.15 -6.16 10.38
C LEU A 465 -18.78 -5.61 9.08
N ASN A 466 -18.35 -4.43 8.63
CA ASN A 466 -18.76 -3.89 7.34
C ASN A 466 -18.25 -4.76 6.18
N SER A 467 -16.99 -5.22 6.25
CA SER A 467 -16.37 -6.06 5.22
C SER A 467 -17.05 -7.42 5.09
N ILE A 468 -17.47 -8.04 6.18
CA ILE A 468 -18.21 -9.33 6.15
C ILE A 468 -19.72 -9.16 5.92
N GLY A 469 -20.20 -7.92 5.77
CA GLY A 469 -21.60 -7.62 5.43
C GLY A 469 -22.59 -7.64 6.58
N VAL A 470 -22.12 -7.63 7.82
CA VAL A 470 -22.98 -7.54 9.03
C VAL A 470 -23.53 -6.13 9.21
N LEU A 471 -22.73 -5.11 8.92
CA LEU A 471 -23.17 -3.73 8.85
C LEU A 471 -23.62 -3.40 7.42
N LYS A 472 -24.83 -2.86 7.28
CA LYS A 472 -25.42 -2.40 6.01
C LYS A 472 -25.24 -0.89 5.85
#